data_390270a54d1edd1ea851e9c509a9901c
#
_entry.id   390270a54d1edd1ea851e9c509a9901c
#
_cell.length_a   1.000
_cell.length_b   1.000
_cell.length_c   1.000
_cell.angle_alpha   90.00
_cell.angle_beta   90.00
_cell.angle_gamma   90.00
#
_symmetry.space_group_name_H-M   'P 1'
#
loop_
_entity.id
_entity.type
_entity.pdbx_description
1 polymer ?
#
loop_
_entity_poly.entity_id
_entity_poly.type
_entity_poly.pdbx_seq_one_letter_code
_entity_poly.pdbx_strand_id
1 'polypeptide(L)'
;MAISRAQLLKELLPGLNALFGMEYARYGEEHKEIYETETSERSFEEETKLSGFAAAPVKNEGSAIAYDNAQEAFTARYTHETIAMGFSITEEAVEDNLYDSLSSRYTKALARGMAYTKQVKAAAILNNGFSGGPTYGDGQVLFSTAHPLVSGGVNSNTPSTPADLNETSLENAVIQIAAWTDERGLLIAAKPRKLIVPPALQFVATRLLETELRVSTADNDINALKNNGSIPEGYTINHYLTDTNAWFLTTDVPNGLKHFTRTPISTSMDADFDTGNSRYKSRERYSFGVSDPLGIFGSPGAS
;
A
#
# COMPACT_ATOMS: atom_id res chain seq x y z
N MET A 1 27.82 29.97 -36.22
CA MET A 1 28.13 29.25 -34.96
C MET A 1 27.42 27.92 -35.06
N ALA A 2 28.14 26.83 -35.14
CA ALA A 2 27.51 25.50 -35.09
C ALA A 2 27.10 25.24 -33.64
N ILE A 3 25.83 25.08 -33.39
CA ILE A 3 25.33 24.63 -32.08
C ILE A 3 25.87 23.22 -31.85
N SER A 4 26.69 23.05 -30.82
CA SER A 4 27.25 21.74 -30.55
C SER A 4 26.16 20.82 -30.07
N ARG A 5 26.17 19.56 -30.49
CA ARG A 5 25.25 18.50 -30.08
C ARG A 5 25.12 18.38 -28.55
N ALA A 6 26.22 18.53 -27.81
CA ALA A 6 26.26 18.56 -26.36
C ALA A 6 25.47 19.73 -25.75
N GLN A 7 25.36 20.85 -26.47
CA GLN A 7 24.62 22.02 -26.06
C GLN A 7 23.09 21.81 -26.23
N LEU A 8 22.70 21.19 -27.35
CA LEU A 8 21.30 20.82 -27.63
C LEU A 8 20.75 19.84 -26.58
N LEU A 9 21.51 18.80 -26.21
CA LEU A 9 21.15 17.84 -25.19
C LEU A 9 21.02 18.49 -23.82
N LYS A 10 21.86 19.45 -23.46
CA LYS A 10 21.77 20.19 -22.19
C LYS A 10 20.55 21.10 -22.09
N GLU A 11 20.11 21.65 -23.20
CA GLU A 11 18.89 22.50 -23.24
C GLU A 11 17.62 21.69 -23.27
N LEU A 12 17.63 20.50 -23.89
CA LEU A 12 16.47 19.60 -23.96
C LEU A 12 16.15 18.93 -22.61
N LEU A 13 17.17 18.55 -21.84
CA LEU A 13 17.03 17.80 -20.59
C LEU A 13 16.14 18.48 -19.54
N PRO A 14 16.26 19.79 -19.25
CA PRO A 14 15.39 20.45 -18.28
C PRO A 14 13.91 20.42 -18.69
N GLY A 15 13.63 20.60 -19.99
CA GLY A 15 12.27 20.52 -20.53
C GLY A 15 11.66 19.13 -20.40
N LEU A 16 12.41 18.09 -20.73
CA LEU A 16 11.96 16.70 -20.58
C LEU A 16 11.76 16.31 -19.11
N ASN A 17 12.65 16.75 -18.21
CA ASN A 17 12.52 16.50 -16.79
C ASN A 17 11.29 17.20 -16.20
N ALA A 18 11.02 18.45 -16.58
CA ALA A 18 9.82 19.16 -16.14
C ALA A 18 8.55 18.47 -16.66
N LEU A 19 8.52 18.08 -17.93
CA LEU A 19 7.41 17.37 -18.54
C LEU A 19 7.18 16.01 -17.88
N PHE A 20 8.25 15.26 -17.59
CA PHE A 20 8.19 14.00 -16.89
C PHE A 20 7.57 14.19 -15.50
N GLY A 21 8.06 15.16 -14.73
CA GLY A 21 7.56 15.45 -13.38
C GLY A 21 6.08 15.83 -13.37
N MET A 22 5.67 16.70 -14.30
CA MET A 22 4.26 17.10 -14.44
C MET A 22 3.36 15.91 -14.79
N GLU A 23 3.76 15.06 -15.73
CA GLU A 23 2.97 13.92 -16.15
C GLU A 23 2.96 12.80 -15.10
N TYR A 24 4.09 12.57 -14.41
CA TYR A 24 4.15 11.61 -13.31
C TYR A 24 3.23 12.00 -12.15
N ALA A 25 3.22 13.27 -11.76
CA ALA A 25 2.36 13.79 -10.71
C ALA A 25 0.86 13.81 -11.08
N ARG A 26 0.54 13.74 -12.38
CA ARG A 26 -0.85 13.69 -12.85
C ARG A 26 -1.54 12.37 -12.50
N TYR A 27 -0.80 11.28 -12.38
CA TYR A 27 -1.33 9.99 -11.97
C TYR A 27 -1.41 9.96 -10.44
N GLY A 28 -2.65 9.79 -9.92
CA GLY A 28 -2.90 9.75 -8.48
C GLY A 28 -2.09 8.66 -7.80
N GLU A 29 -1.56 8.98 -6.63
CA GLU A 29 -0.78 8.04 -5.82
C GLU A 29 -1.70 7.30 -4.85
N GLU A 30 -2.59 6.43 -5.37
CA GLU A 30 -3.59 5.67 -4.58
C GLU A 30 -2.93 4.85 -3.45
N HIS A 31 -1.68 4.41 -3.65
CA HIS A 31 -0.95 3.66 -2.63
C HIS A 31 -0.72 4.46 -1.34
N LYS A 32 -0.63 5.80 -1.40
CA LYS A 32 -0.45 6.64 -0.21
C LYS A 32 -1.66 6.65 0.73
N GLU A 33 -2.83 6.31 0.21
CA GLU A 33 -4.04 6.18 1.01
C GLU A 33 -4.08 4.88 1.84
N ILE A 34 -3.15 3.95 1.54
CA ILE A 34 -3.13 2.59 2.07
C ILE A 34 -1.88 2.34 2.90
N TYR A 35 -0.72 2.84 2.42
CA TYR A 35 0.60 2.54 2.97
C TYR A 35 1.17 3.73 3.72
N GLU A 36 1.77 3.47 4.87
CA GLU A 36 2.66 4.40 5.54
C GLU A 36 3.99 4.46 4.79
N THR A 37 4.41 5.68 4.38
CA THR A 37 5.62 5.85 3.57
C THR A 37 6.78 6.28 4.45
N GLU A 38 7.87 5.51 4.40
CA GLU A 38 9.13 5.78 5.07
C GLU A 38 10.29 5.83 4.07
N THR A 39 11.41 6.41 4.49
CA THR A 39 12.65 6.43 3.70
C THR A 39 13.62 5.40 4.23
N SER A 40 14.39 4.77 3.31
CA SER A 40 15.42 3.79 3.65
C SER A 40 16.77 4.21 3.08
N GLU A 41 17.83 3.93 3.80
CA GLU A 41 19.21 4.11 3.34
C GLU A 41 19.95 2.79 3.10
N ARG A 42 19.30 1.67 3.39
CA ARG A 42 19.88 0.32 3.32
C ARG A 42 19.47 -0.40 2.03
N SER A 43 20.01 -1.58 1.81
CA SER A 43 19.62 -2.44 0.68
C SER A 43 18.31 -3.19 0.92
N PHE A 44 17.96 -3.40 2.18
CA PHE A 44 16.72 -3.99 2.69
C PHE A 44 16.44 -3.39 4.07
N GLU A 45 15.19 -3.41 4.50
CA GLU A 45 14.78 -3.11 5.87
C GLU A 45 14.21 -4.34 6.54
N GLU A 46 14.42 -4.45 7.84
CA GLU A 46 13.85 -5.48 8.69
C GLU A 46 13.16 -4.82 9.88
N GLU A 47 11.90 -5.18 10.08
CA GLU A 47 11.11 -4.74 11.21
C GLU A 47 10.71 -5.93 12.06
N THR A 48 11.16 -5.91 13.30
CA THR A 48 10.87 -6.96 14.28
C THR A 48 9.74 -6.51 15.19
N LYS A 49 8.65 -7.29 15.21
CA LYS A 49 7.54 -7.09 16.14
C LYS A 49 7.95 -7.60 17.52
N LEU A 50 7.72 -6.80 18.55
CA LEU A 50 7.97 -7.17 19.95
C LEU A 50 6.68 -7.62 20.63
N SER A 51 6.75 -8.63 21.49
CA SER A 51 5.59 -9.20 22.16
C SER A 51 4.99 -8.30 23.25
N GLY A 52 5.69 -7.25 23.67
CA GLY A 52 5.29 -6.45 24.84
C GLY A 52 5.37 -7.22 26.16
N PHE A 53 4.62 -6.77 27.16
CA PHE A 53 4.57 -7.34 28.50
C PHE A 53 3.17 -7.92 28.78
N ALA A 54 3.08 -8.86 29.73
CA ALA A 54 1.82 -9.37 30.23
C ALA A 54 1.08 -8.31 31.08
N ALA A 55 -0.18 -8.58 31.42
CA ALA A 55 -0.93 -7.70 32.33
C ALA A 55 -0.22 -7.54 33.68
N ALA A 56 -0.11 -6.29 34.13
CA ALA A 56 0.55 -6.00 35.40
C ALA A 56 -0.26 -6.62 36.58
N PRO A 57 0.38 -7.44 37.45
CA PRO A 57 -0.30 -7.99 38.61
C PRO A 57 -0.51 -6.94 39.71
N VAL A 58 -1.50 -7.15 40.57
CA VAL A 58 -1.69 -6.30 41.76
C VAL A 58 -0.52 -6.51 42.71
N LYS A 59 0.14 -5.41 43.11
CA LYS A 59 1.19 -5.43 44.12
C LYS A 59 0.60 -5.26 45.53
N ASN A 60 0.81 -6.24 46.40
CA ASN A 60 0.45 -6.13 47.78
C ASN A 60 1.49 -5.30 48.55
N GLU A 61 1.06 -4.70 49.66
CA GLU A 61 1.95 -3.95 50.53
C GLU A 61 3.09 -4.85 51.08
N GLY A 62 4.34 -4.35 51.00
CA GLY A 62 5.53 -5.10 51.42
C GLY A 62 6.04 -6.16 50.42
N SER A 63 5.33 -6.48 49.36
CA SER A 63 5.81 -7.42 48.34
C SER A 63 6.72 -6.75 47.29
N ALA A 64 7.61 -7.51 46.67
CA ALA A 64 8.41 -7.05 45.54
C ALA A 64 7.52 -6.80 44.28
N ILE A 65 8.00 -5.94 43.39
CA ILE A 65 7.38 -5.78 42.04
C ILE A 65 7.66 -7.02 41.20
N ALA A 66 6.72 -7.37 40.31
CA ALA A 66 6.93 -8.39 39.29
C ALA A 66 7.74 -7.81 38.12
N TYR A 67 8.71 -8.59 37.64
CA TYR A 67 9.46 -8.32 36.40
C TYR A 67 9.00 -9.25 35.32
N ASP A 68 8.78 -8.73 34.11
CA ASP A 68 8.45 -9.49 32.92
C ASP A 68 9.46 -9.18 31.80
N ASN A 69 9.63 -10.10 30.87
CA ASN A 69 10.56 -9.97 29.75
C ASN A 69 9.78 -9.92 28.44
N ALA A 70 10.01 -8.89 27.63
CA ALA A 70 9.55 -8.85 26.26
C ALA A 70 10.36 -9.85 25.41
N GLN A 71 9.68 -10.46 24.42
CA GLN A 71 10.28 -11.37 23.44
C GLN A 71 10.11 -10.79 22.05
N GLU A 72 11.03 -11.14 21.14
CA GLU A 72 10.86 -10.89 19.73
C GLU A 72 9.82 -11.90 19.18
N ALA A 73 8.83 -11.38 18.46
CA ALA A 73 7.81 -12.20 17.85
C ALA A 73 8.21 -12.59 16.41
N PHE A 74 7.94 -11.72 15.45
CA PHE A 74 8.18 -12.00 14.05
C PHE A 74 8.94 -10.84 13.40
N THR A 75 9.75 -11.17 12.37
CA THR A 75 10.52 -10.17 11.62
C THR A 75 10.01 -10.12 10.18
N ALA A 76 9.55 -8.95 9.77
CA ALA A 76 9.20 -8.64 8.40
C ALA A 76 10.42 -8.08 7.66
N ARG A 77 10.70 -8.59 6.45
CA ARG A 77 11.83 -8.15 5.62
C ARG A 77 11.33 -7.51 4.33
N TYR A 78 11.83 -6.31 4.06
CA TYR A 78 11.53 -5.52 2.87
C TYR A 78 12.75 -5.47 1.97
N THR A 79 12.72 -6.15 0.84
CA THR A 79 13.80 -6.12 -0.14
C THR A 79 13.48 -5.07 -1.21
N HIS A 80 14.35 -4.06 -1.35
CA HIS A 80 14.13 -2.99 -2.31
C HIS A 80 14.37 -3.44 -3.74
N GLU A 81 13.38 -3.21 -4.60
CA GLU A 81 13.46 -3.47 -6.03
C GLU A 81 13.79 -2.19 -6.80
N THR A 82 14.59 -2.33 -7.86
CA THR A 82 14.89 -1.23 -8.76
C THR A 82 13.97 -1.30 -9.96
N ILE A 83 13.17 -0.26 -10.16
CA ILE A 83 12.31 -0.10 -11.32
C ILE A 83 12.94 0.96 -12.21
N ALA A 84 13.21 0.59 -13.45
CA ALA A 84 13.81 1.50 -14.41
C ALA A 84 13.27 1.22 -15.82
N MET A 85 13.08 2.27 -16.58
CA MET A 85 12.70 2.22 -17.98
C MET A 85 13.28 3.43 -18.70
N GLY A 86 13.52 3.30 -19.99
CA GLY A 86 14.03 4.39 -20.79
C GLY A 86 13.67 4.24 -22.27
N PHE A 87 13.96 5.27 -23.04
CA PHE A 87 13.85 5.26 -24.50
C PHE A 87 15.10 5.89 -25.13
N SER A 88 15.31 5.59 -26.40
CA SER A 88 16.36 6.20 -27.21
C SER A 88 15.77 6.95 -28.39
N ILE A 89 16.42 8.04 -28.77
CA ILE A 89 16.14 8.80 -30.00
C ILE A 89 17.36 8.67 -30.87
N THR A 90 17.17 8.29 -32.12
CA THR A 90 18.29 8.12 -33.09
C THR A 90 18.92 9.44 -33.45
N GLU A 91 20.16 9.37 -33.90
CA GLU A 91 20.95 10.54 -34.35
C GLU A 91 20.27 11.24 -35.52
N GLU A 92 19.78 10.47 -36.48
CA GLU A 92 19.08 10.97 -37.67
C GLU A 92 17.77 11.70 -37.28
N ALA A 93 17.01 11.18 -36.31
CA ALA A 93 15.79 11.86 -35.85
C ALA A 93 16.10 13.19 -35.17
N VAL A 94 17.27 13.32 -34.53
CA VAL A 94 17.72 14.58 -33.95
C VAL A 94 18.16 15.57 -35.07
N GLU A 95 18.84 15.09 -36.11
CA GLU A 95 19.28 15.91 -37.24
C GLU A 95 18.10 16.42 -38.08
N ASP A 96 17.09 15.60 -38.29
CA ASP A 96 15.87 15.94 -39.03
C ASP A 96 14.85 16.77 -38.23
N ASN A 97 15.21 17.22 -37.06
CA ASN A 97 14.35 18.04 -36.15
C ASN A 97 12.99 17.40 -35.78
N LEU A 98 12.91 16.08 -35.83
CA LEU A 98 11.68 15.31 -35.45
C LEU A 98 11.58 15.04 -33.95
N TYR A 99 12.59 15.43 -33.17
CA TYR A 99 12.72 15.05 -31.76
C TYR A 99 11.72 15.73 -30.82
N ASP A 100 11.25 16.93 -31.12
CA ASP A 100 10.40 17.72 -30.18
C ASP A 100 9.07 17.03 -29.89
N SER A 101 8.36 16.59 -30.90
CA SER A 101 7.07 15.92 -30.72
C SER A 101 7.22 14.48 -30.22
N LEU A 102 8.25 13.76 -30.68
CA LEU A 102 8.50 12.37 -30.31
C LEU A 102 9.02 12.25 -28.88
N SER A 103 10.02 13.06 -28.49
CA SER A 103 10.57 13.03 -27.14
C SER A 103 9.52 13.38 -26.09
N SER A 104 8.66 14.37 -26.36
CA SER A 104 7.56 14.74 -25.51
C SER A 104 6.55 13.60 -25.30
N ARG A 105 6.17 12.90 -26.38
CA ARG A 105 5.24 11.74 -26.31
C ARG A 105 5.86 10.57 -25.56
N TYR A 106 7.11 10.24 -25.82
CA TYR A 106 7.81 9.14 -25.13
C TYR A 106 8.07 9.45 -23.66
N THR A 107 8.39 10.70 -23.32
CA THR A 107 8.53 11.11 -21.92
C THR A 107 7.22 10.97 -21.12
N LYS A 108 6.09 11.36 -21.72
CA LYS A 108 4.77 11.15 -21.10
C LYS A 108 4.43 9.66 -20.95
N ALA A 109 4.72 8.85 -21.97
CA ALA A 109 4.52 7.41 -21.93
C ALA A 109 5.41 6.75 -20.85
N LEU A 110 6.67 7.18 -20.72
CA LEU A 110 7.59 6.72 -19.70
C LEU A 110 7.09 7.06 -18.29
N ALA A 111 6.69 8.30 -18.06
CA ALA A 111 6.14 8.74 -16.77
C ALA A 111 4.91 7.92 -16.37
N ARG A 112 3.98 7.71 -17.31
CA ARG A 112 2.81 6.85 -17.11
C ARG A 112 3.19 5.42 -16.78
N GLY A 113 4.14 4.82 -17.51
CA GLY A 113 4.59 3.44 -17.26
C GLY A 113 5.20 3.27 -15.88
N MET A 114 6.03 4.22 -15.44
CA MET A 114 6.63 4.20 -14.09
C MET A 114 5.56 4.33 -13.00
N ALA A 115 4.64 5.30 -13.11
CA ALA A 115 3.55 5.48 -12.16
C ALA A 115 2.64 4.24 -12.09
N TYR A 116 2.25 3.69 -13.24
CA TYR A 116 1.44 2.48 -13.33
C TYR A 116 2.09 1.29 -12.60
N THR A 117 3.37 1.02 -12.87
CA THR A 117 4.10 -0.09 -12.26
C THR A 117 4.12 0.02 -10.72
N LYS A 118 4.29 1.24 -10.20
CA LYS A 118 4.28 1.48 -8.75
C LYS A 118 2.93 1.15 -8.12
N GLN A 119 1.83 1.59 -8.74
CA GLN A 119 0.47 1.31 -8.25
C GLN A 119 0.14 -0.19 -8.32
N VAL A 120 0.49 -0.86 -9.42
CA VAL A 120 0.30 -2.31 -9.57
C VAL A 120 1.08 -3.08 -8.51
N LYS A 121 2.33 -2.71 -8.22
CA LYS A 121 3.13 -3.35 -7.16
C LYS A 121 2.53 -3.13 -5.78
N ALA A 122 2.02 -1.93 -5.49
CA ALA A 122 1.32 -1.65 -4.25
C ALA A 122 0.04 -2.51 -4.12
N ALA A 123 -0.80 -2.53 -5.15
CA ALA A 123 -2.01 -3.33 -5.15
C ALA A 123 -1.76 -4.84 -5.11
N ALA A 124 -0.60 -5.31 -5.62
CA ALA A 124 -0.26 -6.73 -5.64
C ALA A 124 -0.18 -7.36 -4.23
N ILE A 125 0.17 -6.58 -3.19
CA ILE A 125 0.15 -7.04 -1.79
C ILE A 125 -1.28 -7.46 -1.39
N LEU A 126 -2.27 -6.66 -1.74
CA LEU A 126 -3.69 -6.93 -1.44
C LEU A 126 -4.25 -8.03 -2.35
N ASN A 127 -3.99 -7.95 -3.65
CA ASN A 127 -4.46 -8.92 -4.65
C ASN A 127 -3.96 -10.35 -4.35
N ASN A 128 -2.73 -10.49 -3.85
CA ASN A 128 -2.14 -11.76 -3.50
C ASN A 128 -2.19 -12.05 -1.98
N GLY A 129 -2.96 -11.29 -1.22
CA GLY A 129 -3.00 -11.38 0.24
C GLY A 129 -3.75 -12.60 0.79
N PHE A 130 -4.58 -13.27 -0.03
CA PHE A 130 -5.35 -14.46 0.35
C PHE A 130 -4.60 -15.75 0.05
N SER A 131 -5.27 -16.89 0.10
CA SER A 131 -4.66 -18.21 -0.08
C SER A 131 -3.83 -18.30 -1.36
N GLY A 132 -2.61 -18.88 -1.24
CA GLY A 132 -1.64 -18.99 -2.35
C GLY A 132 -0.74 -17.78 -2.54
N GLY A 133 -0.90 -16.72 -1.76
CA GLY A 133 -0.01 -15.56 -1.74
C GLY A 133 1.32 -15.80 -1.04
N PRO A 134 2.22 -14.81 -1.04
CA PRO A 134 3.47 -14.87 -0.30
C PRO A 134 3.21 -14.92 1.21
N THR A 135 4.06 -15.64 1.95
CA THR A 135 4.05 -15.64 3.41
C THR A 135 4.85 -14.48 3.96
N TYR A 136 4.41 -13.95 5.10
CA TYR A 136 5.05 -12.85 5.80
C TYR A 136 5.85 -13.32 7.02
N GLY A 137 6.28 -12.42 7.87
CA GLY A 137 7.18 -12.73 8.98
C GLY A 137 6.70 -13.81 9.96
N ASP A 138 5.40 -13.97 10.12
CA ASP A 138 4.73 -14.99 10.93
C ASP A 138 4.52 -16.33 10.20
N GLY A 139 4.96 -16.43 8.94
CA GLY A 139 4.82 -17.62 8.10
C GLY A 139 3.43 -17.82 7.49
N GLN A 140 2.49 -16.87 7.69
CA GLN A 140 1.15 -16.91 7.11
C GLN A 140 1.05 -15.97 5.90
N VAL A 141 0.02 -16.16 5.07
CA VAL A 141 -0.38 -15.17 4.06
C VAL A 141 -0.99 -13.94 4.74
N LEU A 142 -1.05 -12.82 4.04
CA LEU A 142 -1.51 -11.54 4.62
C LEU A 142 -2.89 -11.65 5.29
N PHE A 143 -3.86 -12.27 4.61
CA PHE A 143 -5.20 -12.49 5.17
C PHE A 143 -5.37 -13.95 5.55
N SER A 144 -5.24 -14.21 6.84
CA SER A 144 -5.32 -15.55 7.41
C SER A 144 -6.24 -15.58 8.63
N THR A 145 -6.91 -16.69 8.83
CA THR A 145 -7.67 -16.95 10.06
C THR A 145 -6.80 -17.42 11.23
N ALA A 146 -5.49 -17.58 11.00
CA ALA A 146 -4.59 -18.25 11.94
C ALA A 146 -3.21 -17.58 12.02
N HIS A 147 -3.17 -16.24 12.24
CA HIS A 147 -1.91 -15.55 12.57
C HIS A 147 -1.48 -15.95 13.99
N PRO A 148 -0.32 -16.64 14.15
CA PRO A 148 0.10 -17.15 15.43
C PRO A 148 0.52 -16.02 16.38
N LEU A 149 0.22 -16.20 17.68
CA LEU A 149 0.66 -15.33 18.76
C LEU A 149 1.79 -15.99 19.55
N VAL A 150 2.73 -15.21 20.07
CA VAL A 150 3.84 -15.71 20.91
C VAL A 150 3.33 -16.39 22.18
N SER A 151 2.23 -15.91 22.76
CA SER A 151 1.60 -16.50 23.94
C SER A 151 0.87 -17.82 23.67
N GLY A 152 0.76 -18.25 22.42
CA GLY A 152 -0.10 -19.33 21.97
C GLY A 152 -1.52 -18.81 21.66
N GLY A 153 -2.15 -19.38 20.67
CA GLY A 153 -3.40 -18.90 20.10
C GLY A 153 -3.19 -18.25 18.76
N VAL A 154 -4.24 -17.68 18.20
CA VAL A 154 -4.23 -17.08 16.85
C VAL A 154 -5.13 -15.85 16.79
N ASN A 155 -4.74 -14.89 15.99
CA ASN A 155 -5.61 -13.80 15.52
C ASN A 155 -6.05 -14.07 14.08
N SER A 156 -7.22 -13.56 13.73
CA SER A 156 -7.73 -13.60 12.36
C SER A 156 -7.98 -12.18 11.84
N ASN A 157 -7.44 -11.85 10.69
CA ASN A 157 -7.69 -10.59 9.99
C ASN A 157 -8.52 -10.76 8.72
N THR A 158 -9.26 -11.88 8.66
CA THR A 158 -10.22 -12.18 7.59
C THR A 158 -11.45 -12.84 8.20
N PRO A 159 -12.65 -12.74 7.60
CA PRO A 159 -13.81 -13.46 8.09
C PRO A 159 -13.62 -14.97 7.94
N SER A 160 -14.17 -15.76 8.86
CA SER A 160 -14.10 -17.23 8.78
C SER A 160 -14.79 -17.80 7.55
N THR A 161 -15.78 -17.10 7.02
CA THR A 161 -16.46 -17.40 5.76
C THR A 161 -16.38 -16.16 4.88
N PRO A 162 -15.86 -16.27 3.64
CA PRO A 162 -15.84 -15.16 2.70
C PRO A 162 -17.20 -14.49 2.55
N ALA A 163 -17.25 -13.17 2.58
CA ALA A 163 -18.50 -12.42 2.54
C ALA A 163 -18.37 -11.19 1.66
N ASP A 164 -19.40 -10.95 0.86
CA ASP A 164 -19.51 -9.72 0.05
C ASP A 164 -19.66 -8.48 0.95
N LEU A 165 -19.28 -7.34 0.41
CA LEU A 165 -19.43 -6.06 1.09
C LEU A 165 -20.91 -5.72 1.27
N ASN A 166 -21.39 -5.82 2.49
CA ASN A 166 -22.72 -5.41 2.91
C ASN A 166 -22.66 -4.90 4.36
N GLU A 167 -23.78 -4.38 4.86
CA GLU A 167 -23.87 -3.83 6.21
C GLU A 167 -23.45 -4.85 7.27
N THR A 168 -24.02 -6.04 7.24
CA THR A 168 -23.75 -7.09 8.22
C THR A 168 -22.29 -7.58 8.19
N SER A 169 -21.71 -7.77 7.01
CA SER A 169 -20.31 -8.20 6.89
C SER A 169 -19.34 -7.13 7.40
N LEU A 170 -19.66 -5.85 7.17
CA LEU A 170 -18.87 -4.73 7.66
C LEU A 170 -18.98 -4.55 9.18
N GLU A 171 -20.18 -4.69 9.75
CA GLU A 171 -20.39 -4.70 11.20
C GLU A 171 -19.64 -5.84 11.89
N ASN A 172 -19.70 -7.05 11.31
CA ASN A 172 -18.97 -8.21 11.84
C ASN A 172 -17.44 -7.97 11.78
N ALA A 173 -16.92 -7.34 10.73
CA ALA A 173 -15.51 -6.99 10.63
C ALA A 173 -15.11 -5.99 11.73
N VAL A 174 -15.91 -4.96 11.98
CA VAL A 174 -15.66 -3.98 13.06
C VAL A 174 -15.64 -4.68 14.44
N ILE A 175 -16.56 -5.59 14.69
CA ILE A 175 -16.61 -6.37 15.94
C ILE A 175 -15.38 -7.28 16.05
N GLN A 176 -14.99 -7.95 14.98
CA GLN A 176 -13.81 -8.83 14.96
C GLN A 176 -12.52 -8.05 15.20
N ILE A 177 -12.33 -6.89 14.56
CA ILE A 177 -11.18 -6.00 14.78
C ILE A 177 -11.11 -5.56 16.25
N ALA A 178 -12.23 -5.17 16.84
CA ALA A 178 -12.28 -4.74 18.24
C ALA A 178 -11.91 -5.84 19.25
N ALA A 179 -12.04 -7.11 18.86
CA ALA A 179 -11.72 -8.26 19.68
C ALA A 179 -10.26 -8.76 19.57
N TRP A 180 -9.43 -8.13 18.73
CA TRP A 180 -8.04 -8.54 18.56
C TRP A 180 -7.20 -8.38 19.82
N THR A 181 -6.26 -9.29 19.98
CA THR A 181 -5.31 -9.31 21.09
C THR A 181 -3.88 -9.12 20.59
N ASP A 182 -3.03 -8.64 21.47
CA ASP A 182 -1.59 -8.55 21.22
C ASP A 182 -0.89 -9.93 21.34
N GLU A 183 0.42 -9.95 21.16
CA GLU A 183 1.25 -11.15 21.25
C GLU A 183 1.21 -11.85 22.63
N ARG A 184 0.72 -11.16 23.67
CA ARG A 184 0.60 -11.66 25.05
C ARG A 184 -0.85 -11.98 25.44
N GLY A 185 -1.80 -11.82 24.48
CA GLY A 185 -3.22 -12.07 24.69
C GLY A 185 -3.98 -10.90 25.33
N LEU A 186 -3.37 -9.71 25.42
CA LEU A 186 -4.06 -8.51 25.91
C LEU A 186 -4.88 -7.88 24.80
N LEU A 187 -6.09 -7.43 25.11
CA LEU A 187 -6.98 -6.76 24.17
C LEU A 187 -6.33 -5.46 23.67
N ILE A 188 -6.17 -5.32 22.35
CA ILE A 188 -5.59 -4.11 21.72
C ILE A 188 -6.65 -3.00 21.63
N ALA A 189 -7.94 -3.35 21.55
CA ALA A 189 -9.05 -2.45 21.26
C ALA A 189 -8.87 -1.67 19.93
N ALA A 190 -8.38 -2.38 18.92
CA ALA A 190 -8.14 -1.83 17.58
C ALA A 190 -9.44 -1.33 16.94
N LYS A 191 -9.32 -0.32 16.08
CA LYS A 191 -10.43 0.31 15.36
C LYS A 191 -10.14 0.35 13.86
N PRO A 192 -11.16 0.12 13.01
CA PRO A 192 -11.02 0.36 11.59
C PRO A 192 -10.87 1.87 11.32
N ARG A 193 -10.13 2.20 10.26
CA ARG A 193 -9.88 3.59 9.84
C ARG A 193 -10.52 3.90 8.49
N LYS A 194 -10.19 3.12 7.47
CA LYS A 194 -10.57 3.39 6.08
C LYS A 194 -10.96 2.11 5.36
N LEU A 195 -12.02 2.17 4.56
CA LEU A 195 -12.44 1.08 3.68
C LEU A 195 -11.78 1.24 2.30
N ILE A 196 -11.18 0.18 1.79
CA ILE A 196 -10.57 0.11 0.46
C ILE A 196 -11.40 -0.82 -0.40
N VAL A 197 -11.83 -0.34 -1.56
CA VAL A 197 -12.70 -1.10 -2.47
C VAL A 197 -12.24 -0.99 -3.92
N PRO A 198 -12.50 -2.00 -4.77
CA PRO A 198 -12.38 -1.88 -6.20
C PRO A 198 -13.48 -0.96 -6.77
N PRO A 199 -13.33 -0.45 -7.99
CA PRO A 199 -14.34 0.41 -8.64
C PRO A 199 -15.73 -0.23 -8.72
N ALA A 200 -15.83 -1.56 -8.79
CA ALA A 200 -17.10 -2.28 -8.83
C ALA A 200 -17.96 -2.09 -7.56
N LEU A 201 -17.30 -1.93 -6.41
CA LEU A 201 -17.97 -1.77 -5.11
C LEU A 201 -18.14 -0.31 -4.68
N GLN A 202 -17.71 0.66 -5.49
CA GLN A 202 -17.78 2.09 -5.16
C GLN A 202 -19.15 2.52 -4.69
N PHE A 203 -20.20 2.22 -5.44
CA PHE A 203 -21.57 2.66 -5.11
C PHE A 203 -22.15 1.92 -3.90
N VAL A 204 -21.67 0.72 -3.63
CA VAL A 204 -22.03 -0.03 -2.40
C VAL A 204 -21.40 0.66 -1.21
N ALA A 205 -20.11 0.99 -1.28
CA ALA A 205 -19.39 1.70 -0.21
C ALA A 205 -20.04 3.07 0.10
N THR A 206 -20.39 3.85 -0.94
CA THR A 206 -21.12 5.12 -0.77
C THR A 206 -22.43 4.94 0.01
N ARG A 207 -23.25 3.93 -0.39
CA ARG A 207 -24.52 3.65 0.30
C ARG A 207 -24.33 3.22 1.75
N LEU A 208 -23.25 2.47 2.06
CA LEU A 208 -22.99 1.97 3.41
C LEU A 208 -22.43 3.06 4.34
N LEU A 209 -21.57 3.95 3.81
CA LEU A 209 -20.83 4.90 4.67
C LEU A 209 -21.35 6.33 4.64
N GLU A 210 -22.10 6.73 3.60
CA GLU A 210 -22.52 8.13 3.45
C GLU A 210 -24.01 8.38 3.70
N THR A 211 -24.87 7.33 3.68
CA THR A 211 -26.30 7.51 3.94
C THR A 211 -26.59 7.56 5.44
N GLU A 212 -27.50 8.45 5.86
CA GLU A 212 -27.93 8.57 7.27
C GLU A 212 -28.91 7.49 7.68
N LEU A 213 -29.73 7.07 6.72
CA LEU A 213 -30.75 6.05 6.93
C LEU A 213 -30.36 4.78 6.18
N ARG A 214 -30.80 3.65 6.70
CA ARG A 214 -30.60 2.35 6.09
C ARG A 214 -31.34 2.24 4.76
N VAL A 215 -30.64 1.79 3.73
CA VAL A 215 -31.24 1.63 2.40
C VAL A 215 -32.13 0.39 2.36
N SER A 216 -33.33 0.53 1.73
CA SER A 216 -34.31 -0.56 1.54
C SER A 216 -35.04 -1.03 2.79
N THR A 217 -35.14 -0.23 3.84
CA THR A 217 -36.04 -0.47 4.96
C THR A 217 -37.26 0.43 4.90
N ALA A 218 -38.43 -0.09 5.28
CA ALA A 218 -39.67 0.67 5.29
C ALA A 218 -39.81 1.61 6.51
N ASP A 219 -39.01 1.35 7.56
CA ASP A 219 -39.19 1.90 8.91
C ASP A 219 -38.22 3.03 9.26
N ASN A 220 -37.53 3.64 8.29
CA ASN A 220 -36.52 4.71 8.50
C ASN A 220 -35.43 4.34 9.53
N ASP A 221 -34.94 3.10 9.48
CA ASP A 221 -33.87 2.64 10.35
C ASP A 221 -32.61 3.50 10.19
N ILE A 222 -31.91 3.72 11.27
CA ILE A 222 -30.65 4.45 11.30
C ILE A 222 -29.53 3.59 10.71
N ASN A 223 -28.70 4.15 9.86
CA ASN A 223 -27.46 3.51 9.46
C ASN A 223 -26.43 3.57 10.60
N ALA A 224 -26.25 2.45 11.31
CA ALA A 224 -25.41 2.35 12.48
C ALA A 224 -23.91 2.62 12.16
N LEU A 225 -23.42 2.20 11.01
CA LEU A 225 -22.02 2.37 10.60
C LEU A 225 -21.63 3.84 10.47
N LYS A 226 -22.48 4.64 9.81
CA LYS A 226 -22.25 6.07 9.66
C LYS A 226 -22.45 6.82 10.98
N ASN A 227 -23.58 6.58 11.65
CA ASN A 227 -23.92 7.34 12.84
C ASN A 227 -22.97 7.08 14.02
N ASN A 228 -22.40 5.87 14.12
CA ASN A 228 -21.38 5.54 15.11
C ASN A 228 -19.97 6.01 14.72
N GLY A 229 -19.76 6.45 13.47
CA GLY A 229 -18.45 6.82 12.98
C GLY A 229 -17.45 5.65 12.98
N SER A 230 -17.94 4.43 12.71
CA SER A 230 -17.13 3.21 12.80
C SER A 230 -15.93 3.20 11.86
N ILE A 231 -15.99 3.94 10.74
CA ILE A 231 -14.92 4.07 9.74
C ILE A 231 -14.67 5.57 9.52
N PRO A 232 -13.84 6.21 10.35
CA PRO A 232 -13.72 7.67 10.38
C PRO A 232 -13.10 8.29 9.12
N GLU A 233 -12.26 7.57 8.39
CA GLU A 233 -11.62 8.06 7.15
C GLU A 233 -12.43 7.73 5.88
N GLY A 234 -13.64 7.17 6.05
CA GLY A 234 -14.52 6.83 4.93
C GLY A 234 -13.96 5.71 4.07
N TYR A 235 -14.04 5.85 2.75
CA TYR A 235 -13.56 4.85 1.82
C TYR A 235 -12.66 5.44 0.72
N THR A 236 -11.79 4.60 0.16
CA THR A 236 -10.98 4.92 -1.02
C THR A 236 -11.17 3.84 -2.09
N ILE A 237 -11.08 4.26 -3.35
CA ILE A 237 -11.18 3.36 -4.49
C ILE A 237 -9.77 3.08 -4.99
N ASN A 238 -9.43 1.79 -5.09
CA ASN A 238 -8.19 1.39 -5.71
C ASN A 238 -8.47 0.71 -7.06
N HIS A 239 -8.05 1.38 -8.14
CA HIS A 239 -8.29 0.93 -9.52
C HIS A 239 -7.41 -0.26 -9.94
N TYR A 240 -6.42 -0.63 -9.14
CA TYR A 240 -5.47 -1.70 -9.44
C TYR A 240 -5.80 -3.01 -8.71
N LEU A 241 -6.90 -3.05 -7.98
CA LEU A 241 -7.45 -4.30 -7.44
C LEU A 241 -8.03 -5.13 -8.57
N THR A 242 -7.62 -6.41 -8.61
CA THR A 242 -8.04 -7.34 -9.68
C THR A 242 -9.33 -8.08 -9.35
N ASP A 243 -9.59 -8.31 -8.06
CA ASP A 243 -10.83 -8.90 -7.59
C ASP A 243 -11.91 -7.82 -7.43
N THR A 244 -13.04 -8.03 -8.08
CA THR A 244 -14.17 -7.09 -8.08
C THR A 244 -15.03 -7.17 -6.82
N ASN A 245 -14.90 -8.24 -6.04
CA ASN A 245 -15.71 -8.50 -4.85
C ASN A 245 -14.92 -8.32 -3.55
N ALA A 246 -13.59 -8.32 -3.63
CA ALA A 246 -12.73 -8.13 -2.45
C ALA A 246 -12.85 -6.72 -1.88
N TRP A 247 -12.81 -6.64 -0.55
CA TRP A 247 -12.81 -5.37 0.17
C TRP A 247 -11.90 -5.46 1.39
N PHE A 248 -11.35 -4.31 1.79
CA PHE A 248 -10.34 -4.26 2.85
C PHE A 248 -10.62 -3.09 3.80
N LEU A 249 -10.25 -3.26 5.08
CA LEU A 249 -10.30 -2.22 6.10
C LEU A 249 -8.91 -2.00 6.67
N THR A 250 -8.37 -0.81 6.58
CA THR A 250 -7.19 -0.43 7.36
C THR A 250 -7.57 -0.20 8.80
N THR A 251 -6.65 -0.43 9.73
CA THR A 251 -6.86 -0.27 11.16
C THR A 251 -5.91 0.76 11.75
N ASP A 252 -6.11 1.10 13.02
CA ASP A 252 -5.23 2.00 13.78
C ASP A 252 -4.04 1.28 14.43
N VAL A 253 -3.88 -0.02 14.19
CA VAL A 253 -2.72 -0.78 14.65
C VAL A 253 -1.45 -0.26 13.96
N PRO A 254 -0.43 0.14 14.73
CA PRO A 254 0.80 0.69 14.18
C PRO A 254 1.59 -0.37 13.39
N ASN A 255 2.46 0.09 12.51
CA ASN A 255 3.35 -0.75 11.71
C ASN A 255 2.62 -1.78 10.82
N GLY A 256 1.48 -1.43 10.25
CA GLY A 256 0.74 -2.29 9.34
C GLY A 256 1.41 -2.40 7.95
N LEU A 257 0.78 -1.78 6.98
CA LEU A 257 1.27 -1.74 5.59
C LEU A 257 2.28 -0.61 5.39
N LYS A 258 3.48 -0.93 4.92
CA LYS A 258 4.57 0.03 4.73
C LYS A 258 5.10 0.08 3.30
N HIS A 259 5.49 1.29 2.91
CA HIS A 259 6.16 1.60 1.67
C HIS A 259 7.51 2.26 1.99
N PHE A 260 8.61 1.57 1.70
CA PHE A 260 9.95 2.14 1.86
C PHE A 260 10.47 2.70 0.54
N THR A 261 10.77 3.99 0.53
CA THR A 261 11.44 4.64 -0.59
C THR A 261 12.94 4.66 -0.36
N ARG A 262 13.71 3.89 -1.17
CA ARG A 262 15.18 3.86 -1.10
C ARG A 262 15.81 4.93 -1.99
N THR A 263 15.30 5.08 -3.20
CA THR A 263 15.74 6.11 -4.14
C THR A 263 14.49 6.69 -4.79
N PRO A 264 14.20 7.98 -4.59
CA PRO A 264 13.08 8.63 -5.24
C PRO A 264 13.27 8.59 -6.75
N ILE A 265 12.19 8.82 -7.48
CA ILE A 265 12.23 8.82 -8.94
C ILE A 265 13.24 9.84 -9.44
N SER A 266 14.12 9.40 -10.31
CA SER A 266 15.15 10.22 -10.92
C SER A 266 15.22 9.95 -12.41
N THR A 267 15.56 10.98 -13.18
CA THR A 267 15.72 10.92 -14.62
C THR A 267 17.16 11.28 -15.00
N SER A 268 17.65 10.66 -16.06
CA SER A 268 18.95 11.00 -16.62
C SER A 268 18.95 10.79 -18.14
N MET A 269 19.77 11.57 -18.83
CA MET A 269 19.96 11.50 -20.27
C MET A 269 21.44 11.41 -20.58
N ASP A 270 21.80 10.56 -21.52
CA ASP A 270 23.17 10.38 -21.98
C ASP A 270 23.17 10.02 -23.48
N ALA A 271 24.27 10.30 -24.17
CA ALA A 271 24.47 9.88 -25.53
C ALA A 271 25.28 8.58 -25.58
N ASP A 272 24.84 7.66 -26.42
CA ASP A 272 25.58 6.44 -26.71
C ASP A 272 26.72 6.75 -27.70
N PHE A 273 27.95 6.43 -27.29
CA PHE A 273 29.14 6.72 -28.13
C PHE A 273 29.15 5.92 -29.43
N ASP A 274 28.72 4.64 -29.36
CA ASP A 274 28.81 3.73 -30.51
C ASP A 274 27.76 3.98 -31.57
N THR A 275 26.51 4.32 -31.11
CA THR A 275 25.37 4.50 -32.02
C THR A 275 25.00 5.96 -32.24
N GLY A 276 25.57 6.89 -31.48
CA GLY A 276 25.21 8.30 -31.52
C GLY A 276 23.82 8.64 -30.95
N ASN A 277 23.05 7.65 -30.53
CA ASN A 277 21.70 7.84 -30.08
C ASN A 277 21.63 8.54 -28.70
N SER A 278 20.63 9.39 -28.50
CA SER A 278 20.34 10.00 -27.23
C SER A 278 19.42 9.09 -26.42
N ARG A 279 19.85 8.71 -25.21
CA ARG A 279 19.10 7.82 -24.31
C ARG A 279 18.59 8.60 -23.12
N TYR A 280 17.29 8.51 -22.85
CA TYR A 280 16.64 9.07 -21.68
C TYR A 280 16.06 7.94 -20.83
N LYS A 281 16.37 7.94 -19.54
CA LYS A 281 15.89 6.91 -18.60
C LYS A 281 15.32 7.53 -17.35
N SER A 282 14.37 6.82 -16.75
CA SER A 282 13.87 7.05 -15.41
C SER A 282 14.17 5.84 -14.53
N ARG A 283 14.45 6.07 -13.26
CA ARG A 283 14.74 5.05 -12.27
C ARG A 283 14.20 5.46 -10.92
N GLU A 284 13.64 4.50 -10.21
CA GLU A 284 13.31 4.59 -8.78
C GLU A 284 13.61 3.27 -8.09
N ARG A 285 13.72 3.30 -6.75
CA ARG A 285 13.94 2.10 -5.96
C ARG A 285 13.13 2.16 -4.69
N TYR A 286 12.30 1.13 -4.46
CA TYR A 286 11.37 1.06 -3.35
C TYR A 286 10.99 -0.39 -3.02
N SER A 287 10.25 -0.57 -1.92
CA SER A 287 9.58 -1.82 -1.57
C SER A 287 8.24 -1.55 -0.91
N PHE A 288 7.32 -2.48 -1.09
CA PHE A 288 6.05 -2.55 -0.38
C PHE A 288 6.02 -3.83 0.46
N GLY A 289 5.35 -3.81 1.60
CA GLY A 289 5.20 -4.99 2.42
C GLY A 289 4.33 -4.73 3.65
N VAL A 290 4.34 -5.68 4.55
CA VAL A 290 3.52 -5.72 5.77
C VAL A 290 4.41 -6.08 6.94
N SER A 291 4.39 -5.29 8.00
CA SER A 291 5.10 -5.58 9.25
C SER A 291 4.16 -6.22 10.28
N ASP A 292 2.93 -5.70 10.41
CA ASP A 292 1.91 -6.29 11.26
C ASP A 292 0.65 -6.60 10.43
N PRO A 293 0.24 -7.89 10.30
CA PRO A 293 -0.97 -8.27 9.59
C PRO A 293 -2.26 -7.70 10.19
N LEU A 294 -2.26 -7.31 11.47
CA LEU A 294 -3.41 -6.64 12.12
C LEU A 294 -3.59 -5.18 11.67
N GLY A 295 -2.64 -4.61 10.92
CA GLY A 295 -2.79 -3.30 10.28
C GLY A 295 -3.87 -3.24 9.20
N ILE A 296 -4.34 -4.39 8.73
CA ILE A 296 -5.39 -4.50 7.73
C ILE A 296 -6.26 -5.73 7.95
N PHE A 297 -7.55 -5.59 7.66
CA PHE A 297 -8.53 -6.68 7.58
C PHE A 297 -9.00 -6.82 6.12
N GLY A 298 -9.26 -8.03 5.63
CA GLY A 298 -9.72 -8.22 4.26
C GLY A 298 -10.68 -9.38 4.09
N SER A 299 -11.59 -9.24 3.14
CA SER A 299 -12.48 -10.32 2.67
C SER A 299 -12.38 -10.46 1.16
N PRO A 300 -12.24 -11.67 0.62
CA PRO A 300 -12.23 -11.87 -0.83
C PRO A 300 -13.61 -11.75 -1.48
N GLY A 301 -14.66 -11.48 -0.70
CA GLY A 301 -16.04 -11.59 -1.19
C GLY A 301 -16.55 -13.04 -1.23
N ALA A 302 -17.85 -13.22 -1.39
CA ALA A 302 -18.44 -14.52 -1.66
C ALA A 302 -18.16 -14.90 -3.13
N SER A 303 -17.79 -16.15 -3.36
CA SER A 303 -17.52 -16.73 -4.69
C SER A 303 -18.81 -17.18 -5.37
#